data_5c11c14ed58b44b97f28a7b1dba0939c
#
_entry.id   5c11c14ed58b44b97f28a7b1dba0939c
#
_cell.length_a   1.000
_cell.length_b   1.000
_cell.length_c   1.000
_cell.angle_alpha   90.00
_cell.angle_beta   90.00
_cell.angle_gamma   90.00
#
_symmetry.space_group_name_H-M   'P 1'
#
loop_
_entity.id
_entity.type
_entity.pdbx_description
1 polymer ?
#
loop_
_entity_poly.entity_id
_entity_poly.type
_entity_poly.pdbx_seq_one_letter_code
_entity_poly.pdbx_strand_id
1 'polypeptide(L)'
;MKTLLEMITIEMKEAFKAAGYDEELARVTLSNRPDLCEYQCNGAMAGAKKYKKAPIMIANEVVEELADSKYFASAEAVNPGFINLKLAPEVVAEYLNEMAADENLGVEKEKNPKKVIIDYGGPNVAKPLHVGHLRSAIIGESIKRIIRFKGNDVTGDIHLGDWGYQMGLIITELKKRKPELPYFDESFEGEYPEEAPFTISELEEIYPTASAYAKEHDDYREEALHATYLLQNGYKGYRAIWKHIMNVSVNDLKKNYERLSVDFDLWKGEADAQAYIPDMVEMLKEKGFAHYDEGALVVDVAEETDKKEIPPCMILKSDGAALYDTTDLATLVEREKLYDPDQVIYVVDKRQELHFVQVFRCAKKTGIVKPETELTFLGFGTMNGKDGKPFKTREGGVMRLENLIREIDDEMYKKIMDNRTVEEEDARRTAEEVGLAAIKYGDLSNQASKDYIFDVDRFTSFEGNTGPYILYTIVRIKSILKKYAENGGVLDGTIRPAENDAEKSLMLQVVKFNEVIDNVYKETAPHKLCAYIYDLANDFNKFYHETKILAEEDEEKKKGYLALLTLAKKVLETCIDLLGFTAPERM
;
A
#
# COMPACT_ATOMS: atom_id res chain seq x y z
N MET A 1 16.26 8.13 -14.81
CA MET A 1 17.52 8.86 -14.45
C MET A 1 18.26 8.08 -13.39
N LYS A 2 19.60 8.04 -13.44
CA LYS A 2 20.37 7.58 -12.27
C LYS A 2 20.12 8.47 -11.07
N THR A 3 20.11 7.92 -9.88
CA THR A 3 20.05 8.73 -8.66
C THR A 3 21.31 9.56 -8.50
N LEU A 4 21.22 10.68 -7.82
CA LEU A 4 22.42 11.49 -7.56
C LEU A 4 23.47 10.71 -6.75
N LEU A 5 23.02 9.86 -5.82
CA LEU A 5 23.89 8.96 -5.06
C LEU A 5 24.63 7.96 -5.97
N GLU A 6 23.96 7.40 -6.98
CA GLU A 6 24.62 6.53 -7.97
C GLU A 6 25.67 7.31 -8.79
N MET A 7 25.35 8.53 -9.20
CA MET A 7 26.28 9.37 -9.98
C MET A 7 27.53 9.70 -9.17
N ILE A 8 27.40 10.12 -7.93
CA ILE A 8 28.57 10.42 -7.07
C ILE A 8 29.32 9.15 -6.64
N THR A 9 28.63 8.00 -6.55
CA THR A 9 29.29 6.72 -6.27
C THR A 9 30.18 6.30 -7.45
N ILE A 10 29.72 6.52 -8.68
CA ILE A 10 30.53 6.27 -9.89
C ILE A 10 31.79 7.16 -9.88
N GLU A 11 31.63 8.44 -9.60
CA GLU A 11 32.75 9.39 -9.47
C GLU A 11 33.76 8.93 -8.42
N MET A 12 33.27 8.49 -7.26
CA MET A 12 34.12 7.96 -6.18
C MET A 12 34.84 6.67 -6.61
N LYS A 13 34.19 5.77 -7.35
CA LYS A 13 34.80 4.56 -7.90
C LYS A 13 35.97 4.90 -8.83
N GLU A 14 35.78 5.87 -9.70
CA GLU A 14 36.83 6.36 -10.60
C GLU A 14 38.00 6.96 -9.79
N ALA A 15 37.72 7.73 -8.75
CA ALA A 15 38.77 8.29 -7.90
C ALA A 15 39.56 7.22 -7.14
N PHE A 16 38.91 6.21 -6.57
CA PHE A 16 39.61 5.08 -5.94
C PHE A 16 40.52 4.34 -6.92
N LYS A 17 39.99 4.08 -8.13
CA LYS A 17 40.77 3.43 -9.19
C LYS A 17 41.97 4.26 -9.63
N ALA A 18 41.80 5.58 -9.86
CA ALA A 18 42.86 6.48 -10.21
C ALA A 18 43.97 6.54 -9.15
N ALA A 19 43.58 6.52 -7.86
CA ALA A 19 44.53 6.45 -6.75
C ALA A 19 45.21 5.07 -6.57
N GLY A 20 44.83 4.07 -7.40
CA GLY A 20 45.44 2.73 -7.38
C GLY A 20 44.75 1.76 -6.39
N TYR A 21 43.51 2.04 -5.98
CA TYR A 21 42.73 1.24 -5.07
C TYR A 21 41.56 0.53 -5.78
N ASP A 22 41.03 -0.48 -5.13
CA ASP A 22 39.87 -1.23 -5.58
C ASP A 22 38.62 -0.32 -5.60
N GLU A 23 37.98 -0.20 -6.77
CA GLU A 23 36.80 0.62 -6.95
C GLU A 23 35.60 0.17 -6.09
N GLU A 24 35.53 -1.12 -5.73
CA GLU A 24 34.46 -1.64 -4.88
C GLU A 24 34.54 -1.14 -3.41
N LEU A 25 35.62 -0.50 -3.03
CA LEU A 25 35.75 0.20 -1.76
C LEU A 25 34.95 1.52 -1.71
N ALA A 26 34.61 2.09 -2.86
CA ALA A 26 33.91 3.36 -2.96
C ALA A 26 32.44 3.25 -2.55
N ARG A 27 32.20 3.09 -1.26
CA ARG A 27 30.85 3.03 -0.66
C ARG A 27 30.46 4.41 -0.14
N VAL A 28 29.57 5.08 -0.88
CA VAL A 28 29.02 6.38 -0.51
C VAL A 28 27.67 6.21 0.15
N THR A 29 27.47 6.88 1.26
CA THR A 29 26.20 6.90 1.99
C THR A 29 25.84 8.34 2.38
N LEU A 30 24.57 8.57 2.74
CA LEU A 30 24.17 9.81 3.39
C LEU A 30 24.94 9.97 4.70
N SER A 31 25.40 11.19 4.97
CA SER A 31 26.09 11.49 6.21
C SER A 31 25.13 11.48 7.40
N ASN A 32 25.58 10.94 8.52
CA ASN A 32 24.89 11.07 9.81
C ASN A 32 25.10 12.44 10.46
N ARG A 33 25.97 13.29 9.88
CA ARG A 33 26.32 14.62 10.32
C ARG A 33 26.10 15.62 9.18
N PRO A 34 24.83 15.94 8.86
CA PRO A 34 24.50 16.86 7.75
C PRO A 34 25.04 18.27 7.96
N ASP A 35 25.39 18.61 9.19
CA ASP A 35 26.11 19.85 9.56
C ASP A 35 27.54 19.90 9.02
N LEU A 36 28.16 18.74 8.78
CA LEU A 36 29.53 18.63 8.27
C LEU A 36 29.58 18.36 6.76
N CYS A 37 28.74 17.46 6.27
CA CYS A 37 28.69 17.07 4.87
C CYS A 37 27.35 16.40 4.52
N GLU A 38 27.00 16.37 3.23
CA GLU A 38 25.78 15.69 2.75
C GLU A 38 25.99 14.17 2.60
N TYR A 39 27.16 13.78 2.11
CA TYR A 39 27.52 12.38 1.86
C TYR A 39 28.88 12.04 2.48
N GLN A 40 29.09 10.77 2.73
CA GLN A 40 30.32 10.27 3.31
C GLN A 40 30.72 8.95 2.68
N CYS A 41 32.01 8.77 2.45
CA CYS A 41 32.60 7.50 2.03
C CYS A 41 33.54 7.00 3.12
N ASN A 42 33.37 5.73 3.51
CA ASN A 42 34.23 5.06 4.52
C ASN A 42 35.11 3.95 3.92
N GLY A 43 35.21 3.88 2.59
CA GLY A 43 35.95 2.84 1.87
C GLY A 43 37.42 2.73 2.22
N ALA A 44 38.05 3.83 2.56
CA ALA A 44 39.45 3.85 2.97
C ALA A 44 39.72 2.99 4.22
N MET A 45 38.79 2.96 5.16
CA MET A 45 38.90 2.11 6.36
C MET A 45 38.85 0.63 6.01
N ALA A 46 37.95 0.24 5.10
CA ALA A 46 37.88 -1.14 4.63
C ALA A 46 39.14 -1.56 3.82
N GLY A 47 39.74 -0.64 3.08
CA GLY A 47 40.97 -0.86 2.31
C GLY A 47 42.26 -0.96 3.14
N ALA A 48 42.29 -0.40 4.33
CA ALA A 48 43.50 -0.27 5.16
C ALA A 48 44.23 -1.61 5.37
N LYS A 49 43.50 -2.65 5.67
CA LYS A 49 44.06 -4.01 5.88
C LYS A 49 44.60 -4.62 4.57
N LYS A 50 43.86 -4.43 3.46
CA LYS A 50 44.22 -4.97 2.14
C LYS A 50 45.51 -4.33 1.62
N TYR A 51 45.66 -3.04 1.77
CA TYR A 51 46.80 -2.27 1.25
C TYR A 51 47.90 -1.99 2.31
N LYS A 52 47.73 -2.47 3.53
CA LYS A 52 48.67 -2.28 4.65
C LYS A 52 49.07 -0.81 4.82
N LYS A 53 48.10 0.06 4.77
CA LYS A 53 48.26 1.52 4.78
C LYS A 53 47.26 2.14 5.75
N ALA A 54 47.62 3.24 6.41
CA ALA A 54 46.70 3.93 7.29
C ALA A 54 45.48 4.44 6.51
N PRO A 55 44.23 4.28 7.02
CA PRO A 55 43.04 4.69 6.30
C PRO A 55 43.04 6.15 5.86
N ILE A 56 43.54 7.05 6.72
CA ILE A 56 43.62 8.48 6.39
C ILE A 56 44.56 8.76 5.20
N MET A 57 45.59 7.96 5.02
CA MET A 57 46.49 8.12 3.86
C MET A 57 45.78 7.72 2.56
N ILE A 58 45.03 6.62 2.59
CA ILE A 58 44.20 6.19 1.44
C ILE A 58 43.15 7.26 1.14
N ALA A 59 42.47 7.77 2.17
CA ALA A 59 41.46 8.82 2.01
C ALA A 59 42.06 10.10 1.38
N ASN A 60 43.22 10.55 1.83
CA ASN A 60 43.91 11.72 1.24
C ASN A 60 44.24 11.50 -0.24
N GLU A 61 44.79 10.35 -0.61
CA GLU A 61 45.13 10.06 -2.00
C GLU A 61 43.90 9.99 -2.91
N VAL A 62 42.77 9.45 -2.40
CA VAL A 62 41.50 9.46 -3.16
C VAL A 62 40.95 10.88 -3.29
N VAL A 63 41.03 11.70 -2.25
CA VAL A 63 40.59 13.11 -2.27
C VAL A 63 41.40 13.92 -3.30
N GLU A 64 42.69 13.66 -3.47
CA GLU A 64 43.50 14.32 -4.49
C GLU A 64 42.95 14.08 -5.90
N GLU A 65 42.45 12.88 -6.19
CA GLU A 65 41.83 12.54 -7.48
C GLU A 65 40.46 13.19 -7.70
N LEU A 66 39.84 13.74 -6.67
CA LEU A 66 38.55 14.45 -6.74
C LEU A 66 38.70 15.97 -6.92
N ALA A 67 39.93 16.50 -6.98
CA ALA A 67 40.19 17.95 -7.03
C ALA A 67 39.46 18.67 -8.18
N ASP A 68 39.33 18.01 -9.34
CA ASP A 68 38.68 18.55 -10.55
C ASP A 68 37.26 18.01 -10.75
N SER A 69 36.69 17.32 -9.78
CA SER A 69 35.34 16.78 -9.89
C SER A 69 34.30 17.91 -9.88
N LYS A 70 33.41 17.89 -10.86
CA LYS A 70 32.30 18.84 -10.93
C LYS A 70 31.22 18.58 -9.85
N TYR A 71 31.20 17.37 -9.28
CA TYR A 71 30.15 16.97 -8.34
C TYR A 71 30.29 17.59 -6.95
N PHE A 72 31.51 17.91 -6.54
CA PHE A 72 31.79 18.32 -5.18
C PHE A 72 32.28 19.77 -5.07
N ALA A 73 31.64 20.52 -4.18
CA ALA A 73 32.17 21.80 -3.73
C ALA A 73 33.37 21.58 -2.79
N SER A 74 33.36 20.49 -2.02
CA SER A 74 34.50 20.02 -1.23
C SER A 74 34.47 18.51 -1.02
N ALA A 75 35.66 17.92 -0.99
CA ALA A 75 35.91 16.56 -0.56
C ALA A 75 37.07 16.59 0.42
N GLU A 76 36.85 16.11 1.65
CA GLU A 76 37.82 16.21 2.75
C GLU A 76 38.04 14.85 3.42
N ALA A 77 39.30 14.46 3.54
CA ALA A 77 39.68 13.29 4.33
C ALA A 77 39.70 13.65 5.81
N VAL A 78 38.96 12.88 6.62
CA VAL A 78 38.80 13.09 8.06
C VAL A 78 39.17 11.82 8.81
N ASN A 79 39.94 11.97 9.91
CA ASN A 79 40.34 10.83 10.73
C ASN A 79 39.13 10.01 11.22
N PRO A 80 39.23 8.68 11.24
CA PRO A 80 40.42 7.85 10.92
C PRO A 80 40.61 7.52 9.42
N GLY A 81 39.68 7.91 8.54
CA GLY A 81 39.73 7.61 7.11
C GLY A 81 38.39 7.80 6.40
N PHE A 82 37.53 8.66 6.95
CA PHE A 82 36.31 9.09 6.27
C PHE A 82 36.64 10.12 5.18
N ILE A 83 35.86 10.08 4.10
CA ILE A 83 35.83 11.14 3.10
C ILE A 83 34.49 11.84 3.20
N ASN A 84 34.49 13.09 3.65
CA ASN A 84 33.31 13.94 3.73
C ASN A 84 33.12 14.67 2.40
N LEU A 85 31.90 14.59 1.84
CA LEU A 85 31.56 15.12 0.54
C LEU A 85 30.47 16.20 0.66
N LYS A 86 30.73 17.38 0.12
CA LYS A 86 29.74 18.43 -0.09
C LYS A 86 29.48 18.59 -1.56
N LEU A 87 28.21 18.53 -1.96
CA LEU A 87 27.81 18.67 -3.35
C LEU A 87 27.98 20.10 -3.86
N ALA A 88 28.39 20.23 -5.12
CA ALA A 88 28.37 21.51 -5.81
C ALA A 88 26.93 21.98 -6.00
N PRO A 89 26.56 23.20 -5.59
CA PRO A 89 25.19 23.73 -5.72
C PRO A 89 24.67 23.69 -7.16
N GLU A 90 25.54 23.90 -8.13
CA GLU A 90 25.22 23.88 -9.56
C GLU A 90 24.78 22.48 -10.02
N VAL A 91 25.43 21.44 -9.53
CA VAL A 91 25.09 20.04 -9.86
C VAL A 91 23.73 19.66 -9.29
N VAL A 92 23.42 20.10 -8.08
CA VAL A 92 22.10 19.88 -7.47
C VAL A 92 21.00 20.57 -8.27
N ALA A 93 21.22 21.85 -8.66
CA ALA A 93 20.26 22.59 -9.49
C ALA A 93 20.05 21.95 -10.88
N GLU A 94 21.13 21.55 -11.54
CA GLU A 94 21.07 20.84 -12.82
C GLU A 94 20.28 19.53 -12.72
N TYR A 95 20.59 18.73 -11.72
CA TYR A 95 19.89 17.48 -11.46
C TYR A 95 18.38 17.67 -11.24
N LEU A 96 17.99 18.69 -10.45
CA LEU A 96 16.58 19.00 -10.20
C LEU A 96 15.86 19.53 -11.45
N ASN A 97 16.53 20.29 -12.31
CA ASN A 97 15.98 20.73 -13.58
C ASN A 97 15.73 19.54 -14.54
N GLU A 98 16.66 18.58 -14.60
CA GLU A 98 16.46 17.34 -15.37
C GLU A 98 15.30 16.53 -14.81
N MET A 99 15.22 16.41 -13.49
CA MET A 99 14.12 15.75 -12.78
C MET A 99 12.76 16.42 -13.07
N ALA A 100 12.72 17.75 -13.09
CA ALA A 100 11.51 18.51 -13.40
C ALA A 100 11.02 18.33 -14.84
N ALA A 101 11.92 18.05 -15.77
CA ALA A 101 11.63 17.79 -17.18
C ALA A 101 11.20 16.34 -17.44
N ASP A 102 11.42 15.43 -16.51
CA ASP A 102 11.03 14.02 -16.63
C ASP A 102 9.61 13.78 -16.12
N GLU A 103 8.78 13.12 -16.93
CA GLU A 103 7.39 12.78 -16.55
C GLU A 103 7.29 11.93 -15.27
N ASN A 104 8.28 11.07 -15.04
CA ASN A 104 8.36 10.22 -13.84
C ASN A 104 9.24 10.82 -12.73
N LEU A 105 9.58 12.11 -12.82
CA LEU A 105 10.39 12.81 -11.81
C LEU A 105 11.71 12.09 -11.48
N GLY A 106 12.37 11.56 -12.49
CA GLY A 106 13.64 10.86 -12.38
C GLY A 106 13.53 9.39 -11.93
N VAL A 107 12.35 8.87 -11.67
CA VAL A 107 12.16 7.47 -11.27
C VAL A 107 12.29 6.56 -12.50
N GLU A 108 13.23 5.63 -12.46
CA GLU A 108 13.37 4.62 -13.52
C GLU A 108 12.30 3.55 -13.39
N LYS A 109 11.64 3.23 -14.50
CA LYS A 109 10.73 2.09 -14.58
C LYS A 109 11.51 0.78 -14.66
N GLU A 110 10.88 -0.31 -14.24
CA GLU A 110 11.45 -1.65 -14.37
C GLU A 110 11.76 -1.97 -15.83
N LYS A 111 12.98 -2.47 -16.07
CA LYS A 111 13.42 -2.88 -17.42
C LYS A 111 12.66 -4.11 -17.92
N ASN A 112 12.30 -4.99 -17.00
CA ASN A 112 11.54 -6.20 -17.25
C ASN A 112 10.27 -6.16 -16.41
N PRO A 113 9.19 -5.50 -16.88
CA PRO A 113 7.95 -5.40 -16.16
C PRO A 113 7.38 -6.77 -15.80
N LYS A 114 6.96 -6.93 -14.56
CA LYS A 114 6.31 -8.14 -14.05
C LYS A 114 4.79 -8.02 -14.17
N LYS A 115 4.12 -9.16 -14.34
CA LYS A 115 2.68 -9.29 -14.12
C LYS A 115 2.45 -9.63 -12.64
N VAL A 116 1.86 -8.70 -11.91
CA VAL A 116 1.65 -8.82 -10.46
C VAL A 116 0.17 -8.82 -10.16
N ILE A 117 -0.29 -9.81 -9.41
CA ILE A 117 -1.63 -9.81 -8.81
C ILE A 117 -1.49 -9.45 -7.35
N ILE A 118 -2.28 -8.48 -6.90
CA ILE A 118 -2.39 -8.13 -5.48
C ILE A 118 -3.76 -8.53 -4.99
N ASP A 119 -3.79 -9.45 -4.02
CA ASP A 119 -4.97 -9.91 -3.33
C ASP A 119 -5.11 -9.12 -2.02
N TYR A 120 -6.12 -8.28 -1.94
CA TYR A 120 -6.34 -7.39 -0.80
C TYR A 120 -7.82 -7.01 -0.65
N GLY A 121 -8.19 -6.52 0.53
CA GLY A 121 -9.57 -6.19 0.86
C GLY A 121 -10.33 -7.39 1.42
N GLY A 122 -10.67 -8.36 0.61
CA GLY A 122 -11.20 -9.67 0.97
C GLY A 122 -12.39 -9.73 1.93
N PRO A 123 -13.43 -8.89 1.81
CA PRO A 123 -14.57 -8.94 2.72
C PRO A 123 -15.50 -10.11 2.38
N ASN A 124 -16.22 -10.58 3.39
CA ASN A 124 -17.36 -11.46 3.15
C ASN A 124 -18.54 -10.65 2.62
N VAL A 125 -19.22 -11.13 1.60
CA VAL A 125 -20.47 -10.53 1.13
C VAL A 125 -21.57 -10.62 2.19
N ALA A 126 -22.58 -9.78 2.09
CA ALA A 126 -23.70 -9.69 3.02
C ALA A 126 -23.31 -9.29 4.46
N LYS A 127 -22.12 -8.77 4.64
CA LYS A 127 -21.67 -8.17 5.89
C LYS A 127 -21.24 -6.73 5.65
N PRO A 128 -21.55 -5.80 6.56
CA PRO A 128 -21.01 -4.45 6.45
C PRO A 128 -19.50 -4.47 6.62
N LEU A 129 -18.82 -3.59 5.91
CA LEU A 129 -17.41 -3.34 6.16
C LEU A 129 -17.24 -2.75 7.57
N HIS A 130 -16.30 -3.27 8.30
CA HIS A 130 -15.91 -2.75 9.60
C HIS A 130 -14.44 -2.29 9.57
N VAL A 131 -14.01 -1.60 10.60
CA VAL A 131 -12.66 -1.03 10.68
C VAL A 131 -11.53 -2.06 10.49
N GLY A 132 -11.79 -3.34 10.77
CA GLY A 132 -10.83 -4.42 10.52
C GLY A 132 -10.52 -4.66 9.03
N HIS A 133 -11.40 -4.24 8.12
CA HIS A 133 -11.16 -4.33 6.66
C HIS A 133 -10.36 -3.15 6.12
N LEU A 134 -10.24 -2.07 6.89
CA LEU A 134 -9.61 -0.82 6.45
C LEU A 134 -8.15 -1.01 6.06
N ARG A 135 -7.37 -1.67 6.90
CA ARG A 135 -5.93 -1.80 6.70
C ARG A 135 -5.56 -2.57 5.43
N SER A 136 -6.24 -3.70 5.18
CA SER A 136 -6.02 -4.46 3.96
C SER A 136 -6.25 -3.61 2.71
N ALA A 137 -7.36 -2.89 2.67
CA ALA A 137 -7.75 -2.04 1.54
C ALA A 137 -6.75 -0.90 1.32
N ILE A 138 -6.40 -0.16 2.36
CA ILE A 138 -5.50 1.01 2.27
C ILE A 138 -4.07 0.61 1.92
N ILE A 139 -3.54 -0.39 2.60
CA ILE A 139 -2.16 -0.88 2.36
C ILE A 139 -2.06 -1.50 0.96
N GLY A 140 -3.01 -2.36 0.59
CA GLY A 140 -3.03 -3.01 -0.72
C GLY A 140 -3.14 -2.02 -1.87
N GLU A 141 -3.99 -1.01 -1.75
CA GLU A 141 -4.13 0.05 -2.76
C GLU A 141 -2.84 0.84 -2.94
N SER A 142 -2.18 1.23 -1.86
CA SER A 142 -0.90 1.95 -1.92
C SER A 142 0.18 1.10 -2.59
N ILE A 143 0.31 -0.16 -2.21
CA ILE A 143 1.29 -1.10 -2.81
C ILE A 143 1.00 -1.29 -4.29
N LYS A 144 -0.27 -1.47 -4.68
CA LYS A 144 -0.68 -1.56 -6.09
C LYS A 144 -0.21 -0.34 -6.89
N ARG A 145 -0.47 0.87 -6.38
CA ARG A 145 -0.08 2.12 -7.03
C ARG A 145 1.44 2.27 -7.14
N ILE A 146 2.18 1.93 -6.11
CA ILE A 146 3.66 1.98 -6.10
C ILE A 146 4.26 1.02 -7.14
N ILE A 147 3.80 -0.23 -7.17
CA ILE A 147 4.29 -1.25 -8.10
C ILE A 147 3.95 -0.86 -9.54
N ARG A 148 2.74 -0.33 -9.76
CA ARG A 148 2.29 0.18 -11.07
C ARG A 148 3.10 1.39 -11.53
N PHE A 149 3.40 2.31 -10.61
CA PHE A 149 4.24 3.48 -10.90
C PHE A 149 5.64 3.09 -11.36
N LYS A 150 6.17 2.00 -10.83
CA LYS A 150 7.46 1.43 -11.28
C LYS A 150 7.38 0.73 -12.64
N GLY A 151 6.23 0.71 -13.29
CA GLY A 151 6.05 0.21 -14.65
C GLY A 151 5.64 -1.25 -14.77
N ASN A 152 5.30 -1.92 -13.67
CA ASN A 152 4.78 -3.28 -13.70
C ASN A 152 3.30 -3.31 -14.12
N ASP A 153 2.86 -4.43 -14.70
CA ASP A 153 1.46 -4.71 -14.99
C ASP A 153 0.80 -5.29 -13.73
N VAL A 154 -0.04 -4.49 -13.07
CA VAL A 154 -0.61 -4.83 -11.76
C VAL A 154 -2.11 -4.98 -11.85
N THR A 155 -2.61 -6.10 -11.35
CA THR A 155 -4.03 -6.41 -11.20
C THR A 155 -4.39 -6.52 -9.73
N GLY A 156 -5.31 -5.69 -9.26
CA GLY A 156 -5.88 -5.77 -7.91
C GLY A 156 -7.11 -6.67 -7.89
N ASP A 157 -7.11 -7.70 -7.06
CA ASP A 157 -8.22 -8.63 -6.86
C ASP A 157 -8.73 -8.54 -5.42
N ILE A 158 -10.02 -8.27 -5.26
CA ILE A 158 -10.64 -8.18 -3.94
C ILE A 158 -10.82 -9.56 -3.26
N HIS A 159 -11.02 -10.60 -4.03
CA HIS A 159 -11.26 -11.97 -3.59
C HIS A 159 -12.31 -12.11 -2.49
N LEU A 160 -13.58 -12.02 -2.86
CA LEU A 160 -14.73 -12.01 -1.95
C LEU A 160 -14.98 -13.38 -1.29
N GLY A 161 -15.33 -13.34 0.00
CA GLY A 161 -15.93 -14.50 0.68
C GLY A 161 -17.42 -14.58 0.35
N ASP A 162 -17.79 -15.41 -0.64
CA ASP A 162 -19.13 -15.41 -1.26
C ASP A 162 -19.73 -16.80 -1.45
N TRP A 163 -19.13 -17.86 -0.88
CA TRP A 163 -19.49 -19.22 -1.26
C TRP A 163 -19.70 -20.20 -0.09
N GLY A 164 -19.36 -19.81 1.10
CA GLY A 164 -19.34 -20.68 2.26
C GLY A 164 -20.67 -20.81 3.00
N TYR A 165 -20.61 -21.41 4.19
CA TYR A 165 -21.73 -21.65 5.11
C TYR A 165 -22.57 -20.40 5.41
N GLN A 166 -21.97 -19.23 5.38
CA GLN A 166 -22.70 -17.96 5.55
C GLN A 166 -23.82 -17.78 4.52
N MET A 167 -23.64 -18.26 3.28
CA MET A 167 -24.70 -18.20 2.26
C MET A 167 -25.87 -19.10 2.64
N GLY A 168 -25.61 -20.29 3.15
CA GLY A 168 -26.63 -21.18 3.67
C GLY A 168 -27.41 -20.59 4.83
N LEU A 169 -26.75 -19.90 5.74
CA LEU A 169 -27.39 -19.18 6.85
C LEU A 169 -28.33 -18.08 6.35
N ILE A 170 -27.90 -17.29 5.39
CA ILE A 170 -28.73 -16.22 4.81
C ILE A 170 -29.95 -16.81 4.11
N ILE A 171 -29.77 -17.84 3.31
CA ILE A 171 -30.85 -18.52 2.59
C ILE A 171 -31.88 -19.12 3.57
N THR A 172 -31.42 -19.78 4.63
CA THR A 172 -32.28 -20.39 5.66
C THR A 172 -33.08 -19.32 6.41
N GLU A 173 -32.45 -18.22 6.81
CA GLU A 173 -33.16 -17.13 7.48
C GLU A 173 -34.15 -16.42 6.56
N LEU A 174 -33.80 -16.22 5.30
CA LEU A 174 -34.71 -15.63 4.31
C LEU A 174 -35.94 -16.52 4.10
N LYS A 175 -35.75 -17.84 4.01
CA LYS A 175 -36.85 -18.82 3.92
C LYS A 175 -37.77 -18.77 5.13
N LYS A 176 -37.22 -18.62 6.32
CA LYS A 176 -37.99 -18.46 7.57
C LYS A 176 -38.82 -17.18 7.56
N ARG A 177 -38.27 -16.07 7.07
CA ARG A 177 -38.92 -14.75 7.06
C ARG A 177 -39.93 -14.61 5.91
N LYS A 178 -39.64 -15.14 4.74
CA LYS A 178 -40.39 -14.97 3.50
C LYS A 178 -40.55 -16.32 2.76
N PRO A 179 -41.25 -17.29 3.38
CA PRO A 179 -41.36 -18.66 2.83
C PRO A 179 -42.15 -18.73 1.51
N GLU A 180 -42.93 -17.69 1.20
CA GLU A 180 -43.75 -17.60 -0.01
C GLU A 180 -42.96 -17.23 -1.26
N LEU A 181 -41.69 -16.87 -1.15
CA LEU A 181 -40.88 -16.48 -2.30
C LEU A 181 -40.65 -17.66 -3.24
N PRO A 182 -40.62 -17.42 -4.56
CA PRO A 182 -40.50 -18.47 -5.58
C PRO A 182 -39.18 -19.25 -5.50
N TYR A 183 -38.17 -18.71 -4.86
CA TYR A 183 -36.85 -19.35 -4.68
C TYR A 183 -36.91 -20.62 -3.83
N PHE A 184 -37.94 -20.78 -3.02
CA PHE A 184 -38.15 -21.93 -2.11
C PHE A 184 -39.13 -22.96 -2.62
N ASP A 185 -39.75 -22.68 -3.77
CA ASP A 185 -40.69 -23.61 -4.45
C ASP A 185 -39.93 -24.46 -5.48
N GLU A 186 -39.76 -25.74 -5.18
CA GLU A 186 -39.07 -26.69 -6.08
C GLU A 186 -39.79 -26.88 -7.42
N SER A 187 -41.10 -26.61 -7.48
CA SER A 187 -41.92 -26.72 -8.67
C SER A 187 -41.93 -25.46 -9.56
N PHE A 188 -41.27 -24.41 -9.11
CA PHE A 188 -41.24 -23.14 -9.85
C PHE A 188 -40.41 -23.27 -11.13
N GLU A 189 -41.04 -23.07 -12.28
CA GLU A 189 -40.44 -23.13 -13.62
C GLU A 189 -40.36 -21.76 -14.31
N GLY A 190 -40.82 -20.69 -13.65
CA GLY A 190 -40.80 -19.33 -14.17
C GLY A 190 -39.44 -18.66 -14.09
N GLU A 191 -39.40 -17.43 -14.57
CA GLU A 191 -38.25 -16.53 -14.36
C GLU A 191 -38.30 -15.93 -12.95
N TYR A 192 -37.16 -15.94 -12.24
CA TYR A 192 -37.08 -15.32 -10.94
C TYR A 192 -37.13 -13.79 -11.08
N PRO A 193 -37.69 -13.06 -10.09
CA PRO A 193 -37.74 -11.62 -10.12
C PRO A 193 -36.38 -10.98 -10.32
N GLU A 194 -36.30 -9.91 -11.12
CA GLU A 194 -35.07 -9.12 -11.31
C GLU A 194 -34.72 -8.33 -10.05
N GLU A 195 -35.77 -7.89 -9.32
CA GLU A 195 -35.59 -7.16 -8.07
C GLU A 195 -35.22 -8.10 -6.93
N ALA A 196 -34.19 -7.70 -6.14
CA ALA A 196 -33.79 -8.46 -4.98
C ALA A 196 -34.89 -8.51 -3.91
N PRO A 197 -35.13 -9.67 -3.26
CA PRO A 197 -36.15 -9.81 -2.21
C PRO A 197 -35.74 -9.16 -0.88
N PHE A 198 -34.65 -8.44 -0.83
CA PHE A 198 -34.08 -7.79 0.35
C PHE A 198 -33.26 -6.56 -0.05
N THR A 199 -33.11 -5.64 0.89
CA THR A 199 -32.18 -4.53 0.83
C THR A 199 -30.83 -4.91 1.46
N ILE A 200 -29.80 -4.05 1.28
CA ILE A 200 -28.53 -4.25 1.98
C ILE A 200 -28.70 -4.21 3.50
N SER A 201 -29.54 -3.33 4.02
CA SER A 201 -29.84 -3.24 5.46
C SER A 201 -30.49 -4.51 6.00
N GLU A 202 -31.39 -5.11 5.24
CA GLU A 202 -31.98 -6.42 5.61
C GLU A 202 -30.94 -7.54 5.60
N LEU A 203 -30.04 -7.58 4.62
CA LEU A 203 -28.94 -8.57 4.59
C LEU A 203 -28.01 -8.45 5.78
N GLU A 204 -27.68 -7.22 6.16
CA GLU A 204 -26.83 -6.93 7.32
C GLU A 204 -27.44 -7.38 8.64
N GLU A 205 -28.78 -7.48 8.72
CA GLU A 205 -29.52 -8.00 9.86
C GLU A 205 -29.69 -9.53 9.80
N ILE A 206 -29.97 -10.06 8.60
CA ILE A 206 -30.27 -11.49 8.37
C ILE A 206 -29.09 -12.36 8.81
N TYR A 207 -27.88 -12.06 8.38
CA TYR A 207 -26.71 -12.89 8.66
C TYR A 207 -26.38 -13.01 10.16
N PRO A 208 -26.25 -11.90 10.93
CA PRO A 208 -25.98 -12.00 12.36
C PRO A 208 -27.07 -12.74 13.12
N THR A 209 -28.33 -12.53 12.75
CA THR A 209 -29.48 -13.21 13.34
C THR A 209 -29.41 -14.72 13.10
N ALA A 210 -29.18 -15.14 11.85
CA ALA A 210 -29.03 -16.54 11.48
C ALA A 210 -27.85 -17.21 12.19
N SER A 211 -26.70 -16.50 12.22
CA SER A 211 -25.48 -17.00 12.85
C SER A 211 -25.64 -17.20 14.36
N ALA A 212 -26.30 -16.27 15.04
CA ALA A 212 -26.58 -16.40 16.47
C ALA A 212 -27.56 -17.53 16.77
N TYR A 213 -28.63 -17.64 15.98
CA TYR A 213 -29.64 -18.67 16.15
C TYR A 213 -29.10 -20.10 15.91
N ALA A 214 -28.26 -20.25 14.88
CA ALA A 214 -27.65 -21.54 14.54
C ALA A 214 -26.69 -22.07 15.62
N LYS A 215 -26.14 -21.21 16.48
CA LYS A 215 -25.27 -21.64 17.59
C LYS A 215 -26.04 -22.38 18.68
N GLU A 216 -27.32 -22.06 18.86
CA GLU A 216 -28.17 -22.56 19.92
C GLU A 216 -29.16 -23.62 19.40
N HIS A 217 -29.31 -23.79 18.08
CA HIS A 217 -30.32 -24.66 17.46
C HIS A 217 -29.66 -25.53 16.38
N ASP A 218 -29.43 -26.79 16.70
CA ASP A 218 -28.76 -27.75 15.83
C ASP A 218 -29.54 -28.04 14.55
N ASP A 219 -30.86 -28.16 14.63
CA ASP A 219 -31.75 -28.36 13.48
C ASP A 219 -31.65 -27.21 12.45
N TYR A 220 -31.61 -25.99 12.94
CA TYR A 220 -31.41 -24.80 12.09
C TYR A 220 -30.03 -24.78 11.45
N ARG A 221 -29.00 -25.16 12.22
CA ARG A 221 -27.63 -25.27 11.71
C ARG A 221 -27.53 -26.32 10.59
N GLU A 222 -28.17 -27.48 10.76
CA GLU A 222 -28.22 -28.55 9.76
C GLU A 222 -28.97 -28.09 8.50
N GLU A 223 -30.08 -27.37 8.64
CA GLU A 223 -30.79 -26.77 7.50
C GLU A 223 -29.91 -25.78 6.74
N ALA A 224 -29.14 -24.94 7.42
CA ALA A 224 -28.21 -24.01 6.79
C ALA A 224 -27.05 -24.70 6.08
N LEU A 225 -26.52 -25.78 6.64
CA LEU A 225 -25.51 -26.62 5.98
C LEU A 225 -26.09 -27.28 4.72
N HIS A 226 -27.34 -27.77 4.80
CA HIS A 226 -28.02 -28.34 3.65
C HIS A 226 -28.31 -27.31 2.55
N ALA A 227 -28.71 -26.08 2.94
CA ALA A 227 -28.90 -24.98 2.02
C ALA A 227 -27.59 -24.61 1.31
N THR A 228 -26.46 -24.61 2.01
CA THR A 228 -25.13 -24.42 1.43
C THR A 228 -24.81 -25.50 0.40
N TYR A 229 -25.06 -26.75 0.75
CA TYR A 229 -24.88 -27.89 -0.17
C TYR A 229 -25.70 -27.72 -1.43
N LEU A 230 -27.00 -27.39 -1.31
CA LEU A 230 -27.91 -27.21 -2.47
C LEU A 230 -27.45 -26.03 -3.34
N LEU A 231 -27.03 -24.93 -2.74
CA LEU A 231 -26.46 -23.79 -3.47
C LEU A 231 -25.25 -24.22 -4.31
N GLN A 232 -24.31 -24.90 -3.69
CA GLN A 232 -23.07 -25.34 -4.32
C GLN A 232 -23.32 -26.38 -5.42
N ASN A 233 -24.35 -27.19 -5.28
CA ASN A 233 -24.74 -28.21 -6.26
C ASN A 233 -25.78 -27.76 -7.29
N GLY A 234 -26.01 -26.46 -7.42
CA GLY A 234 -26.75 -25.88 -8.54
C GLY A 234 -28.26 -25.77 -8.38
N TYR A 235 -28.80 -25.83 -7.14
CA TYR A 235 -30.23 -25.60 -6.92
C TYR A 235 -30.64 -24.20 -7.41
N LYS A 236 -31.55 -24.17 -8.39
CA LYS A 236 -31.86 -22.94 -9.16
C LYS A 236 -32.32 -21.78 -8.30
N GLY A 237 -33.23 -22.01 -7.36
CA GLY A 237 -33.75 -20.98 -6.47
C GLY A 237 -32.66 -20.35 -5.60
N TYR A 238 -31.79 -21.18 -5.03
CA TYR A 238 -30.70 -20.71 -4.17
C TYR A 238 -29.59 -20.00 -4.97
N ARG A 239 -29.32 -20.43 -6.19
CA ARG A 239 -28.44 -19.72 -7.12
C ARG A 239 -28.99 -18.34 -7.50
N ALA A 240 -30.30 -18.22 -7.68
CA ALA A 240 -30.95 -16.94 -7.94
C ALA A 240 -30.88 -16.00 -6.72
N ILE A 241 -31.09 -16.49 -5.52
CA ILE A 241 -30.88 -15.73 -4.29
C ILE A 241 -29.42 -15.28 -4.18
N TRP A 242 -28.47 -16.18 -4.43
CA TRP A 242 -27.04 -15.87 -4.37
C TRP A 242 -26.67 -14.74 -5.34
N LYS A 243 -27.20 -14.73 -6.56
CA LYS A 243 -27.00 -13.61 -7.50
C LYS A 243 -27.50 -12.29 -6.94
N HIS A 244 -28.64 -12.27 -6.27
CA HIS A 244 -29.16 -11.07 -5.61
C HIS A 244 -28.26 -10.62 -4.45
N ILE A 245 -27.79 -11.57 -3.62
CA ILE A 245 -26.82 -11.27 -2.54
C ILE A 245 -25.57 -10.61 -3.13
N MET A 246 -25.02 -11.17 -4.21
CA MET A 246 -23.83 -10.63 -4.87
C MET A 246 -24.08 -9.22 -5.42
N ASN A 247 -25.16 -9.01 -6.15
CA ASN A 247 -25.46 -7.71 -6.74
C ASN A 247 -25.63 -6.62 -5.68
N VAL A 248 -26.41 -6.90 -4.64
CA VAL A 248 -26.67 -5.95 -3.55
C VAL A 248 -25.39 -5.67 -2.77
N SER A 249 -24.63 -6.71 -2.42
CA SER A 249 -23.40 -6.59 -1.63
C SER A 249 -22.28 -5.90 -2.41
N VAL A 250 -22.04 -6.28 -3.65
CA VAL A 250 -20.96 -5.70 -4.48
C VAL A 250 -21.23 -4.21 -4.75
N ASN A 251 -22.48 -3.83 -5.04
CA ASN A 251 -22.83 -2.42 -5.24
C ASN A 251 -22.56 -1.59 -3.97
N ASP A 252 -22.87 -2.11 -2.80
CA ASP A 252 -22.58 -1.44 -1.54
C ASP A 252 -21.08 -1.36 -1.25
N LEU A 253 -20.36 -2.46 -1.44
CA LEU A 253 -18.90 -2.50 -1.28
C LEU A 253 -18.21 -1.49 -2.21
N LYS A 254 -18.62 -1.40 -3.48
CA LYS A 254 -18.07 -0.43 -4.43
C LYS A 254 -18.20 1.01 -3.94
N LYS A 255 -19.35 1.40 -3.41
CA LYS A 255 -19.55 2.76 -2.83
C LYS A 255 -18.59 3.03 -1.69
N ASN A 256 -18.41 2.07 -0.79
CA ASN A 256 -17.49 2.22 0.35
C ASN A 256 -16.02 2.30 -0.11
N TYR A 257 -15.62 1.50 -1.07
CA TYR A 257 -14.24 1.55 -1.60
C TYR A 257 -13.98 2.80 -2.44
N GLU A 258 -14.95 3.27 -3.23
CA GLU A 258 -14.87 4.57 -3.92
C GLU A 258 -14.62 5.71 -2.93
N ARG A 259 -15.32 5.68 -1.80
CA ARG A 259 -15.14 6.64 -0.71
C ARG A 259 -13.73 6.63 -0.14
N LEU A 260 -13.08 5.46 -0.10
CA LEU A 260 -11.70 5.28 0.33
C LEU A 260 -10.69 5.51 -0.80
N SER A 261 -11.11 5.82 -2.00
CA SER A 261 -10.24 5.87 -3.19
C SER A 261 -9.45 4.56 -3.37
N VAL A 262 -10.15 3.44 -3.22
CA VAL A 262 -9.65 2.08 -3.42
C VAL A 262 -10.39 1.49 -4.61
N ASP A 263 -9.65 0.97 -5.59
CA ASP A 263 -10.19 0.42 -6.82
C ASP A 263 -9.62 -0.99 -7.09
N PHE A 264 -10.50 -1.90 -7.49
CA PHE A 264 -10.13 -3.27 -7.83
C PHE A 264 -10.38 -3.54 -9.31
N ASP A 265 -9.42 -4.18 -9.97
CA ASP A 265 -9.54 -4.61 -11.36
C ASP A 265 -10.40 -5.87 -11.48
N LEU A 266 -10.34 -6.75 -10.47
CA LEU A 266 -11.10 -8.00 -10.40
C LEU A 266 -11.98 -8.03 -9.14
N TRP A 267 -13.24 -8.42 -9.36
CA TRP A 267 -14.24 -8.66 -8.32
C TRP A 267 -14.57 -10.16 -8.26
N LYS A 268 -13.52 -10.96 -8.08
CA LYS A 268 -13.61 -12.41 -7.97
C LYS A 268 -13.86 -12.86 -6.53
N GLY A 269 -14.21 -14.11 -6.34
CA GLY A 269 -14.44 -14.67 -5.03
C GLY A 269 -14.21 -16.18 -4.97
N GLU A 270 -14.51 -16.76 -3.83
CA GLU A 270 -14.39 -18.20 -3.60
C GLU A 270 -15.23 -19.02 -4.61
N ALA A 271 -16.38 -18.48 -5.04
CA ALA A 271 -17.26 -19.11 -6.02
C ALA A 271 -16.58 -19.34 -7.37
N ASP A 272 -15.71 -18.40 -7.79
CA ASP A 272 -14.98 -18.51 -9.07
C ASP A 272 -13.96 -19.64 -9.05
N ALA A 273 -13.38 -19.93 -7.90
CA ALA A 273 -12.39 -20.98 -7.72
C ALA A 273 -13.01 -22.39 -7.66
N GLN A 274 -14.29 -22.50 -7.38
CA GLN A 274 -14.99 -23.79 -7.15
C GLN A 274 -14.81 -24.77 -8.31
N ALA A 275 -14.87 -24.27 -9.54
CA ALA A 275 -14.74 -25.10 -10.74
C ALA A 275 -13.37 -25.78 -10.89
N TYR A 276 -12.35 -25.25 -10.26
CA TYR A 276 -10.96 -25.75 -10.33
C TYR A 276 -10.64 -26.79 -9.25
N ILE A 277 -11.47 -26.93 -8.22
CA ILE A 277 -11.23 -27.83 -7.09
C ILE A 277 -11.19 -29.30 -7.49
N PRO A 278 -12.17 -29.89 -8.24
CA PRO A 278 -12.18 -31.31 -8.56
C PRO A 278 -10.91 -31.76 -9.28
N ASP A 279 -10.51 -31.07 -10.35
CA ASP A 279 -9.34 -31.44 -11.14
C ASP A 279 -8.04 -31.23 -10.34
N MET A 280 -7.97 -30.21 -9.51
CA MET A 280 -6.84 -29.97 -8.62
C MET A 280 -6.68 -31.12 -7.60
N VAL A 281 -7.76 -31.51 -6.95
CA VAL A 281 -7.76 -32.61 -5.96
C VAL A 281 -7.34 -33.94 -6.63
N GLU A 282 -7.87 -34.23 -7.82
CA GLU A 282 -7.50 -35.43 -8.57
C GLU A 282 -6.02 -35.44 -8.95
N MET A 283 -5.49 -34.29 -9.43
CA MET A 283 -4.08 -34.14 -9.75
C MET A 283 -3.18 -34.38 -8.52
N LEU A 284 -3.56 -33.85 -7.36
CA LEU A 284 -2.80 -34.03 -6.11
C LEU A 284 -2.75 -35.49 -5.66
N LYS A 285 -3.85 -36.25 -5.86
CA LYS A 285 -3.92 -37.68 -5.57
C LYS A 285 -3.11 -38.52 -6.59
N GLU A 286 -3.33 -38.30 -7.87
CA GLU A 286 -2.68 -39.08 -8.95
C GLU A 286 -1.16 -38.93 -8.96
N LYS A 287 -0.66 -37.73 -8.67
CA LYS A 287 0.79 -37.47 -8.58
C LYS A 287 1.41 -37.87 -7.25
N GLY A 288 0.61 -38.38 -6.31
CA GLY A 288 1.10 -38.85 -5.01
C GLY A 288 1.50 -37.76 -4.01
N PHE A 289 1.09 -36.50 -4.24
CA PHE A 289 1.34 -35.40 -3.31
C PHE A 289 0.40 -35.45 -2.11
N ALA A 290 -0.86 -35.82 -2.34
CA ALA A 290 -1.88 -35.89 -1.29
C ALA A 290 -2.06 -37.32 -0.78
N HIS A 291 -2.23 -37.45 0.53
CA HIS A 291 -2.55 -38.69 1.20
C HIS A 291 -3.60 -38.46 2.29
N TYR A 292 -4.23 -39.55 2.74
CA TYR A 292 -5.18 -39.48 3.85
C TYR A 292 -4.48 -39.58 5.19
N ASP A 293 -4.81 -38.64 6.09
CA ASP A 293 -4.37 -38.61 7.46
C ASP A 293 -5.60 -38.36 8.36
N GLU A 294 -5.90 -39.29 9.28
CA GLU A 294 -7.10 -39.26 10.12
C GLU A 294 -8.41 -39.00 9.33
N GLY A 295 -8.48 -39.50 8.09
CA GLY A 295 -9.62 -39.32 7.19
C GLY A 295 -9.61 -38.04 6.37
N ALA A 296 -8.80 -37.06 6.68
CA ALA A 296 -8.63 -35.86 5.88
C ALA A 296 -7.58 -36.05 4.78
N LEU A 297 -7.79 -35.40 3.62
CA LEU A 297 -6.82 -35.38 2.54
C LEU A 297 -5.84 -34.24 2.75
N VAL A 298 -4.54 -34.54 2.86
CA VAL A 298 -3.50 -33.56 3.20
C VAL A 298 -2.29 -33.66 2.27
N VAL A 299 -1.53 -32.55 2.19
CA VAL A 299 -0.22 -32.49 1.54
C VAL A 299 0.82 -32.07 2.57
N ASP A 300 1.88 -32.85 2.74
CA ASP A 300 2.97 -32.53 3.64
C ASP A 300 3.80 -31.36 3.11
N VAL A 301 3.99 -30.34 3.94
CA VAL A 301 4.68 -29.10 3.59
C VAL A 301 5.81 -28.73 4.55
N ALA A 302 6.08 -29.58 5.56
CA ALA A 302 7.19 -29.37 6.48
C ALA A 302 8.54 -29.44 5.75
N GLU A 303 9.49 -28.61 6.16
CA GLU A 303 10.87 -28.57 5.66
C GLU A 303 11.86 -28.83 6.80
N GLU A 304 13.01 -29.43 6.47
CA GLU A 304 14.06 -29.73 7.45
C GLU A 304 14.60 -28.50 8.19
N THR A 305 14.46 -27.33 7.57
CA THR A 305 14.91 -26.04 8.13
C THR A 305 13.91 -25.42 9.09
N ASP A 306 12.74 -26.00 9.27
CA ASP A 306 11.70 -25.46 10.14
C ASP A 306 12.12 -25.49 11.61
N LYS A 307 12.01 -24.32 12.26
CA LYS A 307 12.28 -24.19 13.71
C LYS A 307 11.12 -24.65 14.57
N LYS A 308 9.94 -24.75 13.98
CA LYS A 308 8.69 -25.21 14.61
C LYS A 308 8.03 -26.19 13.65
N GLU A 309 7.29 -27.13 14.21
CA GLU A 309 6.48 -28.05 13.42
C GLU A 309 5.46 -27.28 12.57
N ILE A 310 5.48 -27.54 11.25
CA ILE A 310 4.51 -27.00 10.31
C ILE A 310 3.54 -28.13 9.97
N PRO A 311 2.23 -28.00 10.33
CA PRO A 311 1.23 -29.01 10.00
C PRO A 311 1.06 -29.15 8.49
N PRO A 312 0.61 -30.32 8.00
CA PRO A 312 0.28 -30.51 6.62
C PRO A 312 -0.78 -29.51 6.11
N CYS A 313 -0.70 -29.15 4.83
CA CYS A 313 -1.75 -28.39 4.17
C CYS A 313 -2.98 -29.27 3.97
N MET A 314 -4.12 -28.89 4.53
CA MET A 314 -5.35 -29.67 4.45
C MET A 314 -6.09 -29.37 3.14
N ILE A 315 -6.25 -30.39 2.29
CA ILE A 315 -6.90 -30.25 0.98
C ILE A 315 -8.41 -30.48 1.09
N LEU A 316 -8.83 -31.53 1.83
CA LEU A 316 -10.23 -31.83 2.12
C LEU A 316 -10.37 -32.28 3.56
N LYS A 317 -11.47 -31.93 4.20
CA LYS A 317 -11.87 -32.49 5.51
C LYS A 317 -12.17 -33.97 5.41
N SER A 318 -12.30 -34.64 6.55
CA SER A 318 -12.69 -36.05 6.64
C SER A 318 -14.07 -36.34 6.04
N ASP A 319 -14.95 -35.37 5.99
CA ASP A 319 -16.27 -35.45 5.33
C ASP A 319 -16.23 -35.13 3.81
N GLY A 320 -15.05 -34.84 3.28
CA GLY A 320 -14.83 -34.46 1.88
C GLY A 320 -15.10 -32.98 1.56
N ALA A 321 -15.40 -32.15 2.55
CA ALA A 321 -15.66 -30.74 2.34
C ALA A 321 -14.37 -29.94 2.10
N ALA A 322 -14.47 -28.92 1.25
CA ALA A 322 -13.40 -27.94 1.02
C ALA A 322 -13.20 -27.00 2.21
N LEU A 323 -11.99 -26.49 2.31
CA LEU A 323 -11.54 -25.54 3.33
C LEU A 323 -11.02 -24.27 2.67
N TYR A 324 -10.55 -23.31 3.49
CA TYR A 324 -9.84 -22.12 3.00
C TYR A 324 -8.57 -22.50 2.23
N ASP A 325 -7.80 -23.48 2.70
CA ASP A 325 -6.61 -23.98 2.00
C ASP A 325 -6.96 -24.48 0.59
N THR A 326 -8.04 -25.23 0.48
CA THR A 326 -8.54 -25.74 -0.81
C THR A 326 -8.90 -24.62 -1.77
N THR A 327 -9.63 -23.64 -1.27
CA THR A 327 -10.11 -22.51 -2.07
C THR A 327 -8.95 -21.60 -2.49
N ASP A 328 -8.02 -21.34 -1.61
CA ASP A 328 -6.83 -20.53 -1.91
C ASP A 328 -5.92 -21.21 -2.94
N LEU A 329 -5.72 -22.52 -2.84
CA LEU A 329 -5.00 -23.29 -3.84
C LEU A 329 -5.71 -23.29 -5.20
N ALA A 330 -7.02 -23.49 -5.21
CA ALA A 330 -7.83 -23.44 -6.43
C ALA A 330 -7.82 -22.05 -7.07
N THR A 331 -7.79 -20.99 -6.27
CA THR A 331 -7.62 -19.62 -6.74
C THR A 331 -6.26 -19.42 -7.41
N LEU A 332 -5.19 -20.01 -6.88
CA LEU A 332 -3.89 -20.01 -7.55
C LEU A 332 -3.90 -20.77 -8.87
N VAL A 333 -4.63 -21.90 -8.96
CA VAL A 333 -4.84 -22.61 -10.24
C VAL A 333 -5.52 -21.70 -11.25
N GLU A 334 -6.59 -21.00 -10.87
CA GLU A 334 -7.28 -20.02 -11.72
C GLU A 334 -6.35 -18.90 -12.18
N ARG A 335 -5.60 -18.31 -11.26
CA ARG A 335 -4.69 -17.21 -11.55
C ARG A 335 -3.57 -17.58 -12.51
N GLU A 336 -2.95 -18.75 -12.32
CA GLU A 336 -1.96 -19.28 -13.26
C GLU A 336 -2.56 -19.49 -14.67
N LYS A 337 -3.77 -20.03 -14.74
CA LYS A 337 -4.45 -20.34 -16.00
C LYS A 337 -4.88 -19.09 -16.77
N LEU A 338 -5.46 -18.10 -16.08
CA LEU A 338 -6.08 -16.94 -16.71
C LEU A 338 -5.13 -15.76 -16.89
N TYR A 339 -4.17 -15.59 -15.98
CA TYR A 339 -3.35 -14.37 -15.92
C TYR A 339 -1.85 -14.61 -16.04
N ASP A 340 -1.39 -15.84 -15.81
CA ASP A 340 0.04 -16.21 -15.88
C ASP A 340 0.94 -15.20 -15.12
N PRO A 341 0.73 -14.99 -13.80
CA PRO A 341 1.42 -13.98 -13.04
C PRO A 341 2.88 -14.34 -12.77
N ASP A 342 3.74 -13.33 -12.74
CA ASP A 342 5.12 -13.46 -12.23
C ASP A 342 5.16 -13.42 -10.71
N GLN A 343 4.20 -12.72 -10.09
CA GLN A 343 4.10 -12.58 -8.65
C GLN A 343 2.64 -12.44 -8.20
N VAL A 344 2.32 -13.05 -7.06
CA VAL A 344 1.05 -12.85 -6.34
C VAL A 344 1.36 -12.37 -4.93
N ILE A 345 0.81 -11.23 -4.57
CA ILE A 345 1.00 -10.60 -3.25
C ILE A 345 -0.32 -10.67 -2.49
N TYR A 346 -0.28 -11.19 -1.26
CA TYR A 346 -1.43 -11.27 -0.36
C TYR A 346 -1.28 -10.26 0.78
N VAL A 347 -2.19 -9.30 0.85
CA VAL A 347 -2.22 -8.28 1.91
C VAL A 347 -3.32 -8.64 2.91
N VAL A 348 -2.94 -9.32 3.96
CA VAL A 348 -3.85 -9.96 4.92
C VAL A 348 -3.38 -9.77 6.37
N ASP A 349 -4.23 -10.11 7.33
CA ASP A 349 -3.86 -10.07 8.74
C ASP A 349 -2.65 -10.98 9.04
N LYS A 350 -1.67 -10.48 9.78
CA LYS A 350 -0.44 -11.22 10.13
C LYS A 350 -0.70 -12.54 10.85
N ARG A 351 -1.86 -12.69 11.49
CA ARG A 351 -2.26 -13.94 12.17
C ARG A 351 -2.49 -15.09 11.20
N GLN A 352 -2.66 -14.81 9.91
CA GLN A 352 -2.83 -15.83 8.85
C GLN A 352 -1.50 -16.33 8.28
N GLU A 353 -0.36 -15.96 8.85
CA GLU A 353 0.96 -16.33 8.32
C GLU A 353 1.15 -17.84 8.15
N LEU A 354 0.78 -18.65 9.14
CA LEU A 354 0.90 -20.10 9.06
C LEU A 354 0.07 -20.68 7.91
N HIS A 355 -1.16 -20.23 7.73
CA HIS A 355 -2.03 -20.64 6.63
C HIS A 355 -1.35 -20.38 5.27
N PHE A 356 -0.81 -19.19 5.05
CA PHE A 356 -0.14 -18.86 3.79
C PHE A 356 1.20 -19.56 3.61
N VAL A 357 1.93 -19.86 4.68
CA VAL A 357 3.12 -20.73 4.60
C VAL A 357 2.73 -22.10 4.05
N GLN A 358 1.67 -22.70 4.58
CA GLN A 358 1.17 -23.99 4.12
C GLN A 358 0.69 -23.94 2.65
N VAL A 359 -0.12 -22.95 2.28
CA VAL A 359 -0.63 -22.76 0.92
C VAL A 359 0.51 -22.54 -0.08
N PHE A 360 1.44 -21.65 0.23
CA PHE A 360 2.56 -21.33 -0.67
C PHE A 360 3.48 -22.53 -0.90
N ARG A 361 3.83 -23.23 0.17
CA ARG A 361 4.66 -24.44 0.07
C ARG A 361 3.95 -25.54 -0.71
N CYS A 362 2.67 -25.76 -0.45
CA CYS A 362 1.87 -26.71 -1.20
C CYS A 362 1.82 -26.34 -2.69
N ALA A 363 1.52 -25.10 -3.03
CA ALA A 363 1.44 -24.64 -4.41
C ALA A 363 2.76 -24.81 -5.18
N LYS A 364 3.88 -24.49 -4.55
CA LYS A 364 5.23 -24.66 -5.13
C LYS A 364 5.61 -26.13 -5.30
N LYS A 365 5.44 -26.91 -4.25
CA LYS A 365 5.79 -28.33 -4.22
C LYS A 365 5.03 -29.13 -5.28
N THR A 366 3.75 -28.82 -5.47
CA THR A 366 2.85 -29.59 -6.33
C THR A 366 2.80 -29.09 -7.78
N GLY A 367 3.46 -27.98 -8.09
CA GLY A 367 3.42 -27.37 -9.41
C GLY A 367 2.11 -26.68 -9.76
N ILE A 368 1.27 -26.36 -8.77
CA ILE A 368 0.09 -25.51 -8.95
C ILE A 368 0.50 -24.15 -9.48
N VAL A 369 1.60 -23.62 -8.99
CA VAL A 369 2.27 -22.44 -9.56
C VAL A 369 3.62 -22.83 -10.16
N LYS A 370 4.08 -22.06 -11.13
CA LYS A 370 5.40 -22.24 -11.73
C LYS A 370 6.51 -22.01 -10.69
N PRO A 371 7.68 -22.65 -10.81
CA PRO A 371 8.81 -22.41 -9.92
C PRO A 371 9.22 -20.93 -9.83
N GLU A 372 9.08 -20.20 -10.93
CA GLU A 372 9.45 -18.78 -11.04
C GLU A 372 8.41 -17.84 -10.44
N THR A 373 7.15 -18.27 -10.28
CA THR A 373 6.08 -17.43 -9.69
C THR A 373 6.41 -17.12 -8.24
N GLU A 374 6.55 -15.85 -7.93
CA GLU A 374 6.81 -15.37 -6.58
C GLU A 374 5.50 -15.27 -5.80
N LEU A 375 5.44 -15.89 -4.62
CA LEU A 375 4.29 -15.80 -3.72
C LEU A 375 4.72 -15.02 -2.48
N THR A 376 4.07 -13.89 -2.23
CA THR A 376 4.47 -12.95 -1.18
C THR A 376 3.35 -12.75 -0.18
N PHE A 377 3.66 -12.95 1.10
CA PHE A 377 2.79 -12.66 2.22
C PHE A 377 3.15 -11.31 2.85
N LEU A 378 2.20 -10.37 2.85
CA LEU A 378 2.31 -9.10 3.54
C LEU A 378 1.28 -9.05 4.68
N GLY A 379 1.72 -9.47 5.85
CA GLY A 379 0.89 -9.48 7.05
C GLY A 379 0.84 -8.10 7.71
N PHE A 380 -0.37 -7.61 7.99
CA PHE A 380 -0.54 -6.36 8.72
C PHE A 380 -1.01 -6.58 10.16
N GLY A 381 -0.65 -5.63 11.02
CA GLY A 381 -1.05 -5.61 12.42
C GLY A 381 -2.45 -5.05 12.64
N THR A 382 -2.87 -5.02 13.89
CA THR A 382 -4.21 -4.59 14.31
C THR A 382 -4.27 -3.07 14.52
N MET A 383 -5.37 -2.46 14.09
CA MET A 383 -5.75 -1.10 14.47
C MET A 383 -6.48 -1.14 15.80
N ASN A 384 -5.92 -0.50 16.81
CA ASN A 384 -6.45 -0.51 18.17
C ASN A 384 -7.04 0.86 18.55
N GLY A 385 -7.95 0.87 19.51
CA GLY A 385 -8.43 2.09 20.17
C GLY A 385 -7.43 2.62 21.21
N LYS A 386 -7.74 3.76 21.84
CA LYS A 386 -6.90 4.39 22.87
C LYS A 386 -6.65 3.49 24.10
N ASP A 387 -7.52 2.50 24.33
CA ASP A 387 -7.38 1.49 25.39
C ASP A 387 -6.42 0.33 25.03
N GLY A 388 -5.80 0.38 23.85
CA GLY A 388 -4.90 -0.66 23.33
C GLY A 388 -5.59 -1.95 22.90
N LYS A 389 -6.91 -1.98 22.87
CA LYS A 389 -7.73 -3.12 22.41
C LYS A 389 -8.23 -2.87 20.98
N PRO A 390 -8.60 -3.91 20.23
CA PRO A 390 -9.19 -3.74 18.91
C PRO A 390 -10.34 -2.72 18.93
N PHE A 391 -10.35 -1.85 17.93
CA PHE A 391 -11.27 -0.73 17.85
C PHE A 391 -12.73 -1.19 17.88
N LYS A 392 -13.53 -0.71 18.85
CA LYS A 392 -14.92 -1.09 19.07
C LYS A 392 -15.82 0.14 19.24
N THR A 393 -17.10 -0.03 18.97
CA THR A 393 -18.12 0.96 19.34
C THR A 393 -18.24 1.09 20.86
N ARG A 394 -18.84 2.18 21.33
CA ARG A 394 -19.13 2.39 22.77
C ARG A 394 -19.99 1.26 23.37
N GLU A 395 -20.80 0.60 22.54
CA GLU A 395 -21.69 -0.51 22.92
C GLU A 395 -21.00 -1.89 22.86
N GLY A 396 -19.70 -1.94 22.52
CA GLY A 396 -18.88 -3.15 22.54
C GLY A 396 -18.83 -3.96 21.23
N GLY A 397 -19.54 -3.52 20.18
CA GLY A 397 -19.46 -4.13 18.83
C GLY A 397 -18.28 -3.61 17.99
N VAL A 398 -17.98 -4.27 16.87
CA VAL A 398 -17.00 -3.77 15.90
C VAL A 398 -17.58 -2.54 15.20
N MET A 399 -16.79 -1.45 15.13
CA MET A 399 -17.24 -0.23 14.47
C MET A 399 -17.36 -0.45 12.96
N ARG A 400 -18.49 -0.04 12.36
CA ARG A 400 -18.67 0.00 10.92
C ARG A 400 -17.73 1.03 10.31
N LEU A 401 -17.10 0.68 9.19
CA LEU A 401 -16.17 1.57 8.49
C LEU A 401 -16.83 2.88 8.06
N GLU A 402 -18.06 2.82 7.56
CA GLU A 402 -18.85 3.99 7.19
C GLU A 402 -19.04 4.99 8.34
N ASN A 403 -19.25 4.52 9.55
CA ASN A 403 -19.42 5.36 10.72
C ASN A 403 -18.09 6.06 11.10
N LEU A 404 -16.98 5.34 11.01
CA LEU A 404 -15.67 5.93 11.26
C LEU A 404 -15.35 7.03 10.24
N ILE A 405 -15.58 6.77 8.96
CA ILE A 405 -15.36 7.75 7.89
C ILE A 405 -16.20 9.00 8.15
N ARG A 406 -17.49 8.84 8.47
CA ARG A 406 -18.38 9.94 8.76
C ARG A 406 -17.94 10.76 9.98
N GLU A 407 -17.53 10.11 11.05
CA GLU A 407 -17.01 10.78 12.25
C GLU A 407 -15.79 11.66 11.94
N ILE A 408 -14.89 11.16 11.11
CA ILE A 408 -13.70 11.90 10.69
C ILE A 408 -14.07 13.06 9.77
N ASP A 409 -14.95 12.85 8.81
CA ASP A 409 -15.43 13.90 7.90
C ASP A 409 -16.15 15.03 8.66
N ASP A 410 -16.98 14.69 9.65
CA ASP A 410 -17.68 15.67 10.49
C ASP A 410 -16.69 16.47 11.35
N GLU A 411 -15.66 15.83 11.88
CA GLU A 411 -14.60 16.51 12.64
C GLU A 411 -13.80 17.47 11.74
N MET A 412 -13.44 17.02 10.53
CA MET A 412 -12.75 17.87 9.55
C MET A 412 -13.63 19.03 9.08
N TYR A 413 -14.91 18.79 8.86
CA TYR A 413 -15.87 19.85 8.50
C TYR A 413 -15.93 20.95 9.57
N LYS A 414 -16.01 20.59 10.84
CA LYS A 414 -15.96 21.52 11.96
C LYS A 414 -14.70 22.38 11.91
N LYS A 415 -13.53 21.75 11.80
CA LYS A 415 -12.24 22.44 11.79
C LYS A 415 -12.09 23.39 10.62
N ILE A 416 -12.56 23.00 9.43
CA ILE A 416 -12.56 23.84 8.22
C ILE A 416 -13.49 25.04 8.39
N MET A 417 -14.69 24.85 8.91
CA MET A 417 -15.67 25.92 9.14
C MET A 417 -15.21 26.91 10.23
N ASP A 418 -14.55 26.42 11.27
CA ASP A 418 -13.99 27.27 12.35
C ASP A 418 -12.91 28.22 11.80
N ASN A 419 -12.12 27.78 10.86
CA ASN A 419 -11.09 28.59 10.21
C ASN A 419 -11.63 29.52 9.12
N ARG A 420 -12.86 29.35 8.66
CA ARG A 420 -13.57 30.16 7.64
C ARG A 420 -12.77 30.41 6.36
N THR A 421 -11.98 29.44 5.95
CA THR A 421 -11.11 29.51 4.78
C THR A 421 -11.79 29.06 3.49
N VAL A 422 -12.94 28.37 3.60
CA VAL A 422 -13.69 27.76 2.50
C VAL A 422 -15.18 28.11 2.64
N GLU A 423 -15.85 28.38 1.52
CA GLU A 423 -17.31 28.56 1.48
C GLU A 423 -18.03 27.27 1.95
N GLU A 424 -19.18 27.42 2.59
CA GLU A 424 -19.91 26.29 3.20
C GLU A 424 -20.23 25.17 2.18
N GLU A 425 -20.58 25.54 0.94
CA GLU A 425 -20.87 24.57 -0.12
C GLU A 425 -19.67 23.68 -0.47
N ASP A 426 -18.48 24.26 -0.48
CA ASP A 426 -17.22 23.53 -0.74
C ASP A 426 -16.64 22.86 0.52
N ALA A 427 -17.04 23.29 1.71
CA ALA A 427 -16.48 22.82 2.98
C ALA A 427 -16.71 21.32 3.19
N ARG A 428 -17.86 20.79 2.82
CA ARG A 428 -18.18 19.37 2.91
C ARG A 428 -17.26 18.53 2.02
N ARG A 429 -17.10 18.91 0.76
CA ARG A 429 -16.21 18.21 -0.17
C ARG A 429 -14.76 18.28 0.28
N THR A 430 -14.30 19.44 0.73
CA THR A 430 -12.95 19.62 1.27
C THR A 430 -12.76 18.77 2.53
N ALA A 431 -13.75 18.72 3.42
CA ALA A 431 -13.71 17.89 4.62
C ALA A 431 -13.56 16.39 4.29
N GLU A 432 -14.25 15.91 3.24
CA GLU A 432 -14.12 14.55 2.76
C GLU A 432 -12.73 14.23 2.20
N GLU A 433 -12.14 15.14 1.42
CA GLU A 433 -10.79 14.98 0.90
C GLU A 433 -9.75 14.97 2.04
N VAL A 434 -9.86 15.90 2.97
CA VAL A 434 -8.95 16.00 4.12
C VAL A 434 -9.15 14.87 5.09
N GLY A 435 -10.39 14.43 5.31
CA GLY A 435 -10.73 13.26 6.12
C GLY A 435 -10.13 11.97 5.56
N LEU A 436 -10.19 11.77 4.25
CA LEU A 436 -9.56 10.64 3.58
C LEU A 436 -8.03 10.65 3.77
N ALA A 437 -7.41 11.80 3.64
CA ALA A 437 -5.98 11.98 3.90
C ALA A 437 -5.63 11.65 5.37
N ALA A 438 -6.46 12.10 6.32
CA ALA A 438 -6.27 11.82 7.74
C ALA A 438 -6.26 10.30 8.02
N ILE A 439 -7.22 9.55 7.44
CA ILE A 439 -7.32 8.10 7.59
C ILE A 439 -6.13 7.40 6.92
N LYS A 440 -5.92 7.65 5.64
CA LYS A 440 -4.91 6.93 4.85
C LYS A 440 -3.49 7.22 5.31
N TYR A 441 -3.15 8.46 5.50
CA TYR A 441 -1.84 8.83 6.00
C TYR A 441 -1.61 8.36 7.43
N GLY A 442 -2.63 8.44 8.28
CA GLY A 442 -2.59 7.95 9.65
C GLY A 442 -2.30 6.45 9.73
N ASP A 443 -2.94 5.65 8.89
CA ASP A 443 -2.66 4.21 8.78
C ASP A 443 -1.28 3.93 8.16
N LEU A 444 -1.02 4.46 6.97
CA LEU A 444 0.16 4.17 6.15
C LEU A 444 1.47 4.68 6.75
N SER A 445 1.42 5.67 7.65
CA SER A 445 2.61 6.14 8.36
C SER A 445 3.15 5.14 9.38
N ASN A 446 2.37 4.10 9.71
CA ASN A 446 2.82 3.00 10.54
C ASN A 446 3.36 1.85 9.68
N GLN A 447 4.41 1.19 10.15
CA GLN A 447 4.88 -0.04 9.52
C GLN A 447 3.74 -1.06 9.47
N ALA A 448 3.47 -1.63 8.29
CA ALA A 448 2.30 -2.50 8.07
C ALA A 448 2.18 -3.64 9.09
N SER A 449 3.28 -4.33 9.41
CA SER A 449 3.31 -5.46 10.37
C SER A 449 3.09 -5.07 11.83
N LYS A 450 3.10 -3.78 12.16
CA LYS A 450 2.92 -3.29 13.53
C LYS A 450 1.46 -3.01 13.84
N ASP A 451 1.07 -3.28 15.08
CA ASP A 451 -0.17 -2.76 15.63
C ASP A 451 -0.02 -1.26 15.91
N TYR A 452 -1.09 -0.50 15.80
CA TYR A 452 -1.05 0.92 16.13
C TYR A 452 -2.35 1.38 16.79
N ILE A 453 -2.29 2.53 17.46
CA ILE A 453 -3.46 3.16 18.08
C ILE A 453 -4.04 4.19 17.11
N PHE A 454 -5.31 4.01 16.76
CA PHE A 454 -6.09 4.96 15.99
C PHE A 454 -6.64 6.04 16.92
N ASP A 455 -6.23 7.27 16.71
CA ASP A 455 -6.65 8.43 17.49
C ASP A 455 -7.20 9.51 16.55
N VAL A 456 -8.51 9.71 16.54
CA VAL A 456 -9.19 10.68 15.68
C VAL A 456 -8.63 12.09 15.88
N ASP A 457 -8.43 12.52 17.13
CA ASP A 457 -7.93 13.87 17.42
C ASP A 457 -6.53 14.09 16.85
N ARG A 458 -5.66 13.09 16.99
CA ARG A 458 -4.30 13.14 16.45
C ARG A 458 -4.30 13.14 14.93
N PHE A 459 -5.06 12.24 14.30
CA PHE A 459 -5.03 12.06 12.84
C PHE A 459 -5.71 13.21 12.09
N THR A 460 -6.65 13.90 12.72
CA THR A 460 -7.31 15.08 12.17
C THR A 460 -6.62 16.41 12.52
N SER A 461 -5.47 16.36 13.19
CA SER A 461 -4.70 17.56 13.51
C SER A 461 -4.01 18.13 12.26
N PHE A 462 -3.99 19.46 12.16
CA PHE A 462 -3.20 20.19 11.16
C PHE A 462 -1.73 20.39 11.55
N GLU A 463 -1.33 19.89 12.69
CA GLU A 463 0.03 19.96 13.21
C GLU A 463 0.61 18.56 13.41
N GLY A 464 1.92 18.44 13.21
CA GLY A 464 2.64 17.19 13.36
C GLY A 464 2.57 16.31 12.11
N ASN A 465 2.91 15.03 12.28
CA ASN A 465 2.99 14.06 11.19
C ASN A 465 1.61 13.48 10.87
N THR A 466 0.80 14.23 10.14
CA THR A 466 -0.60 13.92 9.82
C THR A 466 -0.93 14.19 8.36
N GLY A 467 -1.96 13.52 7.84
CA GLY A 467 -2.50 13.79 6.49
C GLY A 467 -2.92 15.24 6.30
N PRO A 468 -3.71 15.83 7.20
CA PRO A 468 -4.09 17.24 7.10
C PRO A 468 -2.91 18.20 7.05
N TYR A 469 -1.85 17.96 7.80
CA TYR A 469 -0.62 18.77 7.73
C TYR A 469 0.04 18.71 6.35
N ILE A 470 0.14 17.53 5.78
CA ILE A 470 0.69 17.34 4.42
C ILE A 470 -0.15 18.07 3.38
N LEU A 471 -1.48 17.93 3.44
CA LEU A 471 -2.37 18.62 2.52
C LEU A 471 -2.29 20.15 2.67
N TYR A 472 -2.23 20.64 3.89
CA TYR A 472 -2.05 22.06 4.17
C TYR A 472 -0.75 22.60 3.54
N THR A 473 0.34 21.85 3.62
CA THR A 473 1.61 22.19 2.98
C THR A 473 1.46 22.28 1.46
N ILE A 474 0.81 21.32 0.83
CA ILE A 474 0.58 21.30 -0.62
C ILE A 474 -0.30 22.48 -1.05
N VAL A 475 -1.38 22.75 -0.31
CA VAL A 475 -2.29 23.86 -0.57
C VAL A 475 -1.56 25.20 -0.45
N ARG A 476 -0.67 25.34 0.51
CA ARG A 476 0.20 26.52 0.65
C ARG A 476 1.06 26.74 -0.60
N ILE A 477 1.68 25.70 -1.13
CA ILE A 477 2.45 25.79 -2.38
C ILE A 477 1.54 26.20 -3.54
N LYS A 478 0.40 25.53 -3.69
CA LYS A 478 -0.60 25.90 -4.73
C LYS A 478 -0.99 27.37 -4.64
N SER A 479 -1.23 27.88 -3.44
CA SER A 479 -1.61 29.28 -3.21
C SER A 479 -0.50 30.25 -3.63
N ILE A 480 0.76 29.95 -3.35
CA ILE A 480 1.90 30.77 -3.76
C ILE A 480 1.99 30.85 -5.29
N LEU A 481 1.95 29.70 -5.95
CA LEU A 481 2.03 29.62 -7.42
C LEU A 481 0.85 30.34 -8.10
N LYS A 482 -0.35 30.15 -7.58
CA LYS A 482 -1.56 30.81 -8.06
C LYS A 482 -1.48 32.32 -7.93
N LYS A 483 -1.05 32.82 -6.79
CA LYS A 483 -0.89 34.25 -6.51
C LYS A 483 0.09 34.91 -7.48
N TYR A 484 1.20 34.25 -7.77
CA TYR A 484 2.17 34.73 -8.76
C TYR A 484 1.57 34.83 -10.16
N ALA A 485 0.84 33.79 -10.61
CA ALA A 485 0.18 33.77 -11.91
C ALA A 485 -0.94 34.84 -12.03
N GLU A 486 -1.76 35.00 -10.99
CA GLU A 486 -2.84 36.03 -10.94
C GLU A 486 -2.28 37.45 -11.01
N ASN A 487 -1.06 37.67 -10.56
CA ASN A 487 -0.36 38.96 -10.67
C ASN A 487 0.42 39.12 -12.00
N GLY A 488 0.12 38.29 -13.00
CA GLY A 488 0.72 38.34 -14.34
C GLY A 488 2.08 37.65 -14.47
N GLY A 489 2.50 36.91 -13.46
CA GLY A 489 3.74 36.12 -13.50
C GLY A 489 3.59 34.87 -14.39
N VAL A 490 4.70 34.46 -15.00
CA VAL A 490 4.80 33.24 -15.80
C VAL A 490 5.76 32.26 -15.14
N LEU A 491 5.32 31.00 -14.96
CA LEU A 491 6.10 29.92 -14.35
C LEU A 491 7.04 29.29 -15.40
N ASP A 492 8.00 30.04 -15.90
CA ASP A 492 8.95 29.65 -16.94
C ASP A 492 10.42 29.63 -16.46
N GLY A 493 10.63 29.75 -15.16
CA GLY A 493 11.96 29.73 -14.56
C GLY A 493 12.59 28.35 -14.49
N THR A 494 13.89 28.33 -14.25
CA THR A 494 14.67 27.13 -13.92
C THR A 494 15.19 27.21 -12.50
N ILE A 495 15.36 26.04 -11.87
CA ILE A 495 15.90 25.94 -10.51
C ILE A 495 17.35 26.43 -10.53
N ARG A 496 17.70 27.31 -9.61
CA ARG A 496 19.03 27.92 -9.47
C ARG A 496 19.79 27.27 -8.32
N PRO A 497 21.12 27.35 -8.31
CA PRO A 497 21.92 26.95 -7.15
C PRO A 497 21.42 27.61 -5.86
N ALA A 498 21.39 26.85 -4.77
CA ALA A 498 20.93 27.34 -3.47
C ALA A 498 21.83 28.46 -2.95
N GLU A 499 21.21 29.51 -2.40
CA GLU A 499 21.93 30.66 -1.81
C GLU A 499 21.89 30.67 -0.26
N ASN A 500 21.04 29.82 0.33
CA ASN A 500 20.93 29.71 1.79
C ASN A 500 20.66 28.25 2.21
N ASP A 501 20.80 27.99 3.51
CA ASP A 501 20.69 26.62 4.05
C ASP A 501 19.29 26.03 3.95
N ALA A 502 18.24 26.84 4.11
CA ALA A 502 16.85 26.37 4.02
C ALA A 502 16.50 25.95 2.59
N GLU A 503 16.91 26.73 1.59
CA GLU A 503 16.76 26.40 0.17
C GLU A 503 17.53 25.12 -0.17
N LYS A 504 18.78 25.02 0.28
CA LYS A 504 19.63 23.85 0.10
C LYS A 504 19.01 22.58 0.69
N SER A 505 18.51 22.67 1.92
CA SER A 505 17.83 21.53 2.57
C SER A 505 16.62 21.06 1.77
N LEU A 506 15.78 21.98 1.29
CA LEU A 506 14.63 21.65 0.46
C LEU A 506 15.07 20.99 -0.85
N MET A 507 16.05 21.55 -1.55
CA MET A 507 16.58 20.99 -2.79
C MET A 507 17.12 19.58 -2.60
N LEU A 508 17.92 19.35 -1.57
CA LEU A 508 18.50 18.03 -1.26
C LEU A 508 17.42 17.02 -0.87
N GLN A 509 16.34 17.46 -0.23
CA GLN A 509 15.22 16.57 0.09
C GLN A 509 14.45 16.17 -1.18
N VAL A 510 14.22 17.10 -2.10
CA VAL A 510 13.60 16.78 -3.40
C VAL A 510 14.44 15.80 -4.23
N VAL A 511 15.75 15.98 -4.23
CA VAL A 511 16.71 15.08 -4.92
C VAL A 511 16.54 13.61 -4.53
N LYS A 512 16.18 13.32 -3.28
CA LYS A 512 16.05 11.95 -2.77
C LYS A 512 14.82 11.19 -3.29
N PHE A 513 13.91 11.85 -3.97
CA PHE A 513 12.61 11.27 -4.34
C PHE A 513 12.74 9.93 -5.08
N ASN A 514 13.54 9.86 -6.14
CA ASN A 514 13.68 8.63 -6.92
C ASN A 514 14.32 7.47 -6.12
N GLU A 515 15.30 7.77 -5.29
CA GLU A 515 15.91 6.78 -4.38
C GLU A 515 14.90 6.27 -3.35
N VAL A 516 14.09 7.17 -2.78
CA VAL A 516 13.02 6.81 -1.84
C VAL A 516 11.99 5.89 -2.50
N ILE A 517 11.55 6.21 -3.71
CA ILE A 517 10.59 5.37 -4.46
C ILE A 517 11.19 3.97 -4.72
N ASP A 518 12.45 3.88 -5.11
CA ASP A 518 13.10 2.59 -5.33
C ASP A 518 13.15 1.74 -4.06
N ASN A 519 13.44 2.35 -2.91
CA ASN A 519 13.47 1.67 -1.61
C ASN A 519 12.06 1.25 -1.15
N VAL A 520 11.08 2.14 -1.29
CA VAL A 520 9.68 1.86 -0.97
C VAL A 520 9.14 0.71 -1.81
N TYR A 521 9.47 0.69 -3.08
CA TYR A 521 9.11 -0.39 -4.00
C TYR A 521 9.75 -1.74 -3.62
N LYS A 522 11.06 -1.76 -3.40
CA LYS A 522 11.80 -2.98 -3.03
C LYS A 522 11.32 -3.59 -1.74
N GLU A 523 11.00 -2.75 -0.76
CA GLU A 523 10.60 -3.19 0.57
C GLU A 523 9.08 -3.29 0.75
N THR A 524 8.28 -2.90 -0.27
CA THR A 524 6.82 -2.78 -0.17
C THR A 524 6.40 -2.02 1.09
N ALA A 525 7.00 -0.86 1.31
CA ALA A 525 6.97 -0.14 2.58
C ALA A 525 6.40 1.29 2.45
N PRO A 526 5.06 1.46 2.31
CA PRO A 526 4.44 2.78 2.23
C PRO A 526 4.78 3.74 3.38
N HIS A 527 5.05 3.21 4.59
CA HIS A 527 5.43 4.02 5.75
C HIS A 527 6.73 4.81 5.55
N LYS A 528 7.65 4.29 4.73
CA LYS A 528 8.88 5.01 4.36
C LYS A 528 8.60 6.18 3.42
N LEU A 529 7.59 6.03 2.56
CA LEU A 529 7.12 7.15 1.74
C LEU A 529 6.49 8.25 2.60
N CYS A 530 5.69 7.88 3.61
CA CYS A 530 5.14 8.85 4.58
C CYS A 530 6.24 9.61 5.33
N ALA A 531 7.28 8.92 5.78
CA ALA A 531 8.43 9.56 6.45
C ALA A 531 9.11 10.57 5.53
N TYR A 532 9.33 10.21 4.27
CA TYR A 532 9.89 11.12 3.27
C TYR A 532 9.02 12.35 3.03
N ILE A 533 7.72 12.16 2.86
CA ILE A 533 6.76 13.25 2.66
C ILE A 533 6.78 14.23 3.82
N TYR A 534 6.82 13.72 5.05
CA TYR A 534 6.87 14.56 6.25
C TYR A 534 8.14 15.42 6.31
N ASP A 535 9.30 14.82 6.03
CA ASP A 535 10.57 15.53 5.99
C ASP A 535 10.59 16.60 4.89
N LEU A 536 10.07 16.28 3.70
CA LEU A 536 9.94 17.23 2.59
C LEU A 536 9.01 18.40 2.94
N ALA A 537 7.88 18.11 3.58
CA ALA A 537 6.94 19.14 4.04
C ALA A 537 7.58 20.08 5.08
N ASN A 538 8.34 19.52 6.01
CA ASN A 538 9.06 20.31 7.01
C ASN A 538 10.13 21.20 6.39
N ASP A 539 10.91 20.69 5.45
CA ASP A 539 11.94 21.45 4.74
C ASP A 539 11.32 22.58 3.90
N PHE A 540 10.20 22.30 3.23
CA PHE A 540 9.45 23.35 2.55
C PHE A 540 8.94 24.44 3.51
N ASN A 541 8.32 24.05 4.62
CA ASN A 541 7.79 25.02 5.58
C ASN A 541 8.89 25.88 6.20
N LYS A 542 10.06 25.31 6.47
CA LYS A 542 11.24 26.07 6.91
C LYS A 542 11.66 27.08 5.84
N PHE A 543 11.82 26.65 4.59
CA PHE A 543 12.14 27.54 3.47
C PHE A 543 11.11 28.66 3.31
N TYR A 544 9.83 28.35 3.40
CA TYR A 544 8.73 29.31 3.33
C TYR A 544 8.80 30.37 4.43
N HIS A 545 9.11 30.00 5.65
CA HIS A 545 9.21 30.92 6.79
C HIS A 545 10.45 31.82 6.74
N GLU A 546 11.54 31.29 6.21
CA GLU A 546 12.83 32.01 6.17
C GLU A 546 13.03 32.83 4.88
N THR A 547 12.18 32.65 3.86
CA THR A 547 12.34 33.25 2.52
C THR A 547 11.12 34.05 2.12
N LYS A 548 11.33 35.31 1.72
CA LYS A 548 10.28 36.15 1.14
C LYS A 548 10.09 35.84 -0.34
N ILE A 549 9.45 34.72 -0.66
CA ILE A 549 9.38 34.17 -2.03
C ILE A 549 8.78 35.14 -3.03
N LEU A 550 7.55 35.61 -2.78
CA LEU A 550 6.84 36.52 -3.71
C LEU A 550 7.31 37.98 -3.59
N ALA A 551 7.93 38.33 -2.49
CA ALA A 551 8.49 39.64 -2.26
C ALA A 551 9.98 39.76 -2.65
N GLU A 552 10.56 38.72 -3.26
CA GLU A 552 11.91 38.79 -3.83
C GLU A 552 11.92 39.82 -4.98
N GLU A 553 12.88 40.74 -4.93
CA GLU A 553 13.00 41.82 -5.92
C GLU A 553 13.72 41.37 -7.19
N ASP A 554 14.63 40.39 -7.09
CA ASP A 554 15.30 39.79 -8.24
C ASP A 554 14.35 38.80 -8.92
N GLU A 555 13.86 39.17 -10.10
CA GLU A 555 12.90 38.36 -10.85
C GLU A 555 13.44 36.97 -11.24
N GLU A 556 14.70 36.85 -11.61
CA GLU A 556 15.32 35.58 -11.95
C GLU A 556 15.44 34.66 -10.72
N LYS A 557 15.79 35.23 -9.58
CA LYS A 557 15.81 34.51 -8.31
C LYS A 557 14.42 34.06 -7.87
N LYS A 558 13.43 34.96 -7.97
CA LYS A 558 12.03 34.63 -7.71
C LYS A 558 11.53 33.48 -8.60
N LYS A 559 11.78 33.52 -9.91
CA LYS A 559 11.45 32.46 -10.86
C LYS A 559 12.13 31.13 -10.49
N GLY A 560 13.37 31.18 -10.02
CA GLY A 560 14.08 30.01 -9.51
C GLY A 560 13.40 29.37 -8.30
N TYR A 561 12.96 30.16 -7.33
CA TYR A 561 12.19 29.68 -6.19
C TYR A 561 10.88 29.03 -6.63
N LEU A 562 10.15 29.66 -7.54
CA LEU A 562 8.88 29.14 -8.04
C LEU A 562 9.04 27.87 -8.86
N ALA A 563 10.14 27.73 -9.60
CA ALA A 563 10.50 26.49 -10.30
C ALA A 563 10.74 25.34 -9.30
N LEU A 564 11.47 25.61 -8.21
CA LEU A 564 11.68 24.64 -7.13
C LEU A 564 10.36 24.25 -6.45
N LEU A 565 9.50 25.20 -6.17
CA LEU A 565 8.19 24.94 -5.57
C LEU A 565 7.27 24.15 -6.51
N THR A 566 7.32 24.41 -7.80
CA THR A 566 6.57 23.65 -8.81
C THR A 566 7.00 22.18 -8.82
N LEU A 567 8.30 21.92 -8.76
CA LEU A 567 8.84 20.56 -8.65
C LEU A 567 8.46 19.91 -7.32
N ALA A 568 8.65 20.59 -6.20
CA ALA A 568 8.29 20.08 -4.87
C ALA A 568 6.81 19.73 -4.78
N LYS A 569 5.92 20.57 -5.37
CA LYS A 569 4.49 20.28 -5.46
C LYS A 569 4.22 18.99 -6.25
N LYS A 570 4.83 18.81 -7.43
CA LYS A 570 4.68 17.58 -8.23
C LYS A 570 5.15 16.35 -7.48
N VAL A 571 6.27 16.44 -6.77
CA VAL A 571 6.79 15.34 -5.95
C VAL A 571 5.81 14.99 -4.84
N LEU A 572 5.31 15.96 -4.09
CA LEU A 572 4.34 15.75 -3.02
C LEU A 572 3.02 15.18 -3.54
N GLU A 573 2.49 15.72 -4.64
CA GLU A 573 1.26 15.21 -5.26
C GLU A 573 1.44 13.77 -5.77
N THR A 574 2.56 13.44 -6.35
CA THR A 574 2.89 12.06 -6.76
C THR A 574 2.94 11.13 -5.56
N CYS A 575 3.60 11.55 -4.48
CA CYS A 575 3.69 10.77 -3.26
C CYS A 575 2.30 10.47 -2.65
N ILE A 576 1.45 11.49 -2.51
CA ILE A 576 0.11 11.29 -1.94
C ILE A 576 -0.80 10.47 -2.86
N ASP A 577 -0.66 10.59 -4.18
CA ASP A 577 -1.35 9.71 -5.12
C ASP A 577 -0.96 8.24 -4.92
N LEU A 578 0.32 7.95 -4.70
CA LEU A 578 0.80 6.61 -4.37
C LEU A 578 0.29 6.10 -3.02
N LEU A 579 -0.09 6.99 -2.11
CA LEU A 579 -0.79 6.65 -0.86
C LEU A 579 -2.31 6.56 -1.03
N GLY A 580 -2.84 7.06 -2.14
CA GLY A 580 -4.25 6.93 -2.52
C GLY A 580 -5.16 8.08 -2.09
N PHE A 581 -4.65 9.30 -1.98
CA PHE A 581 -5.45 10.50 -1.75
C PHE A 581 -4.93 11.70 -2.53
N THR A 582 -5.71 12.77 -2.57
CA THR A 582 -5.42 13.98 -3.32
C THR A 582 -5.51 15.22 -2.43
N ALA A 583 -4.93 16.32 -2.87
CA ALA A 583 -5.00 17.60 -2.17
C ALA A 583 -6.08 18.49 -2.78
N PRO A 584 -6.92 19.16 -1.96
CA PRO A 584 -7.85 20.16 -2.43
C PRO A 584 -7.12 21.40 -2.95
N GLU A 585 -7.85 22.24 -3.70
CA GLU A 585 -7.30 23.52 -4.18
C GLU A 585 -7.21 24.58 -3.07
N ARG A 586 -8.09 24.49 -2.09
CA ARG A 586 -8.17 25.38 -0.93
C ARG A 586 -8.51 24.59 0.33
N MET A 587 -8.03 25.12 1.44
CA MET A 587 -8.22 24.46 2.72
C MET A 587 -8.20 25.47 3.86
#